data_0adfeb3b0657c0edcebe244e91cf4acd
#
_entry.id   0adfeb3b0657c0edcebe244e91cf4acd
#
_cell.length_a   1.000
_cell.length_b   1.000
_cell.length_c   1.000
_cell.angle_alpha   90.00
_cell.angle_beta   90.00
_cell.angle_gamma   90.00
#
_symmetry.space_group_name_H-M   'P 1'
#
loop_
_entity.id
_entity.type
_entity.pdbx_description
1 polymer ?
#
loop_
_entity_poly.entity_id
_entity_poly.type
_entity_poly.pdbx_seq_one_letter_code
_entity_poly.pdbx_strand_id
1 'polypeptide(L)'
;MLRRPWKLAAATLATLVTPALLGAADPSLPQGRFAQVMIRERVIVRVPRTPMRAMTPTRWKERKGPRCIPAQQLAGALPGEEGTVDIVLAGGNRVRAHLSRACRQIDYYATFYIRPGADGQICARRDPIRTRAGGTCDIQRFRALTPAR
;
A
#
# COMPACT_ATOMS: atom_id res chain seq x y z
N MET A 1 76.74 2.68 6.52
CA MET A 1 77.77 3.55 5.97
C MET A 1 77.05 4.62 5.18
N LEU A 2 77.11 5.86 5.67
CA LEU A 2 77.62 7.09 5.00
C LEU A 2 76.74 7.48 3.75
N ARG A 3 76.26 8.67 3.54
CA ARG A 3 76.50 10.04 4.04
C ARG A 3 75.36 10.93 3.48
N ARG A 4 74.93 11.89 4.25
CA ARG A 4 74.36 13.16 3.77
C ARG A 4 75.47 13.94 2.99
N PRO A 5 75.16 14.90 2.11
CA PRO A 5 74.97 16.30 2.46
C PRO A 5 73.89 16.99 1.62
N TRP A 6 73.08 17.87 2.17
CA TRP A 6 73.15 19.29 2.49
C TRP A 6 73.65 20.20 1.30
N LYS A 7 72.81 21.23 1.12
CA LYS A 7 73.02 22.57 0.51
C LYS A 7 72.03 22.79 -0.62
N LEU A 8 71.40 23.93 -0.87
CA LEU A 8 71.46 25.28 -0.32
C LEU A 8 70.12 25.99 -0.67
N ALA A 9 69.83 26.97 0.11
CA ALA A 9 68.84 28.00 -0.06
C ALA A 9 68.81 28.70 -1.42
N ALA A 10 67.67 28.96 -1.96
CA ALA A 10 67.40 30.07 -2.84
C ALA A 10 66.00 30.63 -2.50
N ALA A 11 66.00 31.73 -1.80
CA ALA A 11 64.89 32.59 -1.59
C ALA A 11 64.53 33.30 -2.86
N THR A 12 63.39 33.06 -3.43
CA THR A 12 62.83 33.92 -4.47
C THR A 12 61.53 34.54 -3.90
N LEU A 13 61.58 35.83 -3.69
CA LEU A 13 60.45 36.72 -3.52
C LEU A 13 59.54 36.56 -4.74
N ALA A 14 58.41 35.95 -4.55
CA ALA A 14 57.31 36.02 -5.50
C ALA A 14 56.32 37.05 -5.00
N THR A 15 56.27 38.15 -5.70
CA THR A 15 55.35 39.26 -5.55
C THR A 15 53.89 38.80 -5.62
N LEU A 16 53.16 39.08 -4.58
CA LEU A 16 51.69 38.92 -4.50
C LEU A 16 51.06 39.94 -5.48
N VAL A 17 50.71 39.47 -6.66
CA VAL A 17 49.72 40.15 -7.51
C VAL A 17 48.37 39.53 -7.18
N THR A 18 47.64 40.16 -6.32
CA THR A 18 46.21 39.89 -6.11
C THR A 18 45.44 40.50 -7.28
N PRO A 19 44.80 39.68 -8.15
CA PRO A 19 43.79 40.24 -9.03
C PRO A 19 42.56 40.55 -8.15
N ALA A 20 42.32 41.84 -7.98
CA ALA A 20 41.05 42.33 -7.51
C ALA A 20 39.99 41.97 -8.57
N LEU A 21 39.34 40.84 -8.41
CA LEU A 21 38.12 40.53 -9.12
C LEU A 21 37.02 41.49 -8.57
N LEU A 22 36.97 42.69 -9.16
CA LEU A 22 35.76 43.49 -9.13
C LEU A 22 34.67 42.68 -9.85
N GLY A 23 33.96 41.88 -9.10
CA GLY A 23 32.73 41.32 -9.55
C GLY A 23 31.74 42.48 -9.77
N ALA A 24 31.60 42.87 -11.05
CA ALA A 24 30.47 43.65 -11.46
C ALA A 24 29.20 42.84 -11.17
N ALA A 25 28.56 43.11 -10.07
CA ALA A 25 27.21 42.60 -9.83
C ALA A 25 26.31 43.29 -10.86
N ASP A 26 25.86 42.52 -11.83
CA ASP A 26 24.90 42.97 -12.83
C ASP A 26 23.56 43.21 -12.13
N PRO A 27 23.08 44.46 -11.95
CA PRO A 27 21.87 44.73 -11.22
C PRO A 27 20.58 44.46 -12.02
N SER A 28 20.71 43.85 -13.20
CA SER A 28 19.62 43.74 -14.15
C SER A 28 18.99 42.32 -14.28
N LEU A 29 19.45 41.35 -13.47
CA LEU A 29 18.71 40.08 -13.42
C LEU A 29 17.51 40.23 -12.50
N PRO A 30 16.29 40.15 -13.03
CA PRO A 30 15.11 40.11 -12.16
C PRO A 30 15.23 38.84 -11.32
N GLN A 31 15.49 39.02 -10.04
CA GLN A 31 15.33 37.92 -9.09
C GLN A 31 13.86 37.53 -9.13
N GLY A 32 13.56 36.48 -9.90
CA GLY A 32 12.24 35.89 -9.95
C GLY A 32 11.83 35.45 -8.54
N ARG A 33 11.10 36.27 -7.86
CA ARG A 33 10.39 35.89 -6.64
C ARG A 33 9.33 34.88 -7.05
N PHE A 34 9.66 33.61 -6.98
CA PHE A 34 8.66 32.56 -7.09
C PHE A 34 7.78 32.63 -5.85
N ALA A 35 6.65 33.33 -5.95
CA ALA A 35 5.62 33.24 -4.94
C ALA A 35 4.87 31.94 -5.11
N GLN A 36 5.17 30.97 -4.28
CA GLN A 36 4.43 29.70 -4.24
C GLN A 36 3.11 29.94 -3.53
N VAL A 37 2.05 30.17 -4.32
CA VAL A 37 0.69 30.27 -3.80
C VAL A 37 0.17 28.87 -3.55
N MET A 38 0.16 28.45 -2.29
CA MET A 38 -0.46 27.20 -1.87
C MET A 38 -1.95 27.45 -1.64
N ILE A 39 -2.77 27.21 -2.64
CA ILE A 39 -4.23 27.28 -2.52
C ILE A 39 -4.69 26.01 -1.80
N ARG A 40 -4.92 26.11 -0.49
CA ARG A 40 -5.63 25.08 0.27
C ARG A 40 -7.12 25.30 0.12
N GLU A 41 -7.68 24.75 -0.92
CA GLU A 41 -9.12 24.72 -1.08
C GLU A 41 -9.69 23.64 -0.16
N ARG A 42 -10.39 24.10 0.87
CA ARG A 42 -11.08 23.20 1.81
C ARG A 42 -12.44 22.89 1.22
N VAL A 43 -12.51 21.84 0.42
CA VAL A 43 -13.79 21.33 -0.08
C VAL A 43 -14.54 20.66 1.07
N ILE A 44 -15.53 21.35 1.62
CA ILE A 44 -16.46 20.76 2.60
C ILE A 44 -17.58 20.08 1.80
N VAL A 45 -17.46 18.80 1.57
CA VAL A 45 -18.54 17.99 1.00
C VAL A 45 -19.55 17.70 2.12
N ARG A 46 -20.67 18.39 2.13
CA ARG A 46 -21.82 18.03 2.96
C ARG A 46 -22.52 16.85 2.31
N VAL A 47 -22.23 15.65 2.79
CA VAL A 47 -22.97 14.45 2.41
C VAL A 47 -24.30 14.49 3.16
N PRO A 48 -25.48 14.63 2.48
CA PRO A 48 -26.76 14.51 3.15
C PRO A 48 -26.84 13.11 3.76
N ARG A 49 -26.98 13.03 5.06
CA ARG A 49 -27.25 11.77 5.74
C ARG A 49 -28.71 11.40 5.41
N THR A 50 -28.89 10.67 4.31
CA THR A 50 -30.13 9.92 4.15
C THR A 50 -30.18 8.93 5.31
N PRO A 51 -31.23 8.93 6.15
CA PRO A 51 -31.32 7.94 7.21
C PRO A 51 -31.26 6.57 6.56
N MET A 52 -30.13 5.92 6.68
CA MET A 52 -29.99 4.53 6.26
C MET A 52 -30.96 3.75 7.11
N ARG A 53 -32.04 3.31 6.47
CA ARG A 53 -32.98 2.38 7.09
C ARG A 53 -32.13 1.33 7.76
N ALA A 54 -32.24 1.20 9.08
CA ALA A 54 -31.44 0.27 9.84
C ALA A 54 -31.60 -1.12 9.21
N MET A 55 -30.62 -1.50 8.40
CA MET A 55 -30.63 -2.85 7.82
C MET A 55 -30.42 -3.79 8.98
N THR A 56 -31.44 -4.55 9.29
CA THR A 56 -31.35 -5.62 10.27
C THR A 56 -30.14 -6.48 9.90
N PRO A 57 -29.17 -6.67 10.81
CA PRO A 57 -27.99 -7.44 10.48
C PRO A 57 -28.42 -8.83 10.03
N THR A 58 -28.16 -9.15 8.77
CA THR A 58 -28.51 -10.45 8.21
C THR A 58 -27.62 -11.50 8.88
N ARG A 59 -28.24 -12.40 9.66
CA ARG A 59 -27.54 -13.57 10.17
C ARG A 59 -27.32 -14.55 9.02
N TRP A 60 -26.11 -15.10 8.92
CA TRP A 60 -25.75 -16.05 7.89
C TRP A 60 -25.57 -17.44 8.49
N LYS A 61 -26.13 -18.45 7.82
CA LYS A 61 -25.89 -19.86 8.11
C LYS A 61 -24.90 -20.43 7.12
N GLU A 62 -23.93 -21.15 7.64
CA GLU A 62 -22.95 -21.86 6.81
C GLU A 62 -23.52 -23.19 6.32
N ARG A 63 -23.34 -23.46 5.05
CA ARG A 63 -23.65 -24.72 4.38
C ARG A 63 -22.37 -25.29 3.74
N LYS A 64 -22.45 -26.51 3.23
CA LYS A 64 -21.37 -27.09 2.45
C LYS A 64 -21.04 -26.15 1.27
N GLY A 65 -19.79 -25.72 1.17
CA GLY A 65 -19.31 -24.82 0.12
C GLY A 65 -18.57 -25.56 -1.01
N PRO A 66 -18.27 -24.85 -2.11
CA PRO A 66 -17.46 -25.36 -3.20
C PRO A 66 -16.01 -25.58 -2.74
N ARG A 67 -15.27 -26.37 -3.46
CA ARG A 67 -13.81 -26.50 -3.25
C ARG A 67 -13.03 -25.37 -3.90
N CYS A 68 -13.50 -24.90 -5.05
CA CYS A 68 -12.92 -23.81 -5.82
C CYS A 68 -14.00 -22.79 -6.23
N ILE A 69 -13.60 -21.55 -6.44
CA ILE A 69 -14.44 -20.44 -6.90
C ILE A 69 -13.80 -19.84 -8.15
N PRO A 70 -14.54 -19.64 -9.25
CA PRO A 70 -14.02 -18.92 -10.41
C PRO A 70 -13.70 -17.46 -10.04
N ALA A 71 -12.49 -17.02 -10.33
CA ALA A 71 -12.07 -15.67 -10.00
C ALA A 71 -12.92 -14.59 -10.69
N GLN A 72 -13.43 -14.89 -11.88
CA GLN A 72 -14.30 -13.99 -12.64
C GLN A 72 -15.65 -13.74 -11.95
N GLN A 73 -16.07 -14.60 -11.05
CA GLN A 73 -17.30 -14.43 -10.28
C GLN A 73 -17.09 -13.60 -9.01
N LEU A 74 -15.86 -13.21 -8.70
CA LEU A 74 -15.56 -12.42 -7.52
C LEU A 74 -16.04 -10.99 -7.71
N ALA A 75 -17.06 -10.58 -6.97
CA ALA A 75 -17.58 -9.21 -6.97
C ALA A 75 -17.00 -8.36 -5.83
N GLY A 76 -16.59 -9.01 -4.73
CA GLY A 76 -16.00 -8.33 -3.59
C GLY A 76 -15.68 -9.29 -2.46
N ALA A 77 -15.07 -8.76 -1.41
CA ALA A 77 -14.79 -9.52 -0.20
C ALA A 77 -14.88 -8.60 1.03
N LEU A 78 -15.37 -9.15 2.12
CA LEU A 78 -15.57 -8.47 3.39
C LEU A 78 -14.88 -9.28 4.49
N PRO A 79 -14.21 -8.64 5.46
CA PRO A 79 -13.78 -9.35 6.64
C PRO A 79 -15.00 -9.93 7.36
N GLY A 80 -14.90 -11.19 7.73
CA GLY A 80 -15.93 -11.88 8.51
C GLY A 80 -15.56 -11.88 9.99
N GLU A 81 -16.05 -12.90 10.70
CA GLU A 81 -15.62 -13.17 12.05
C GLU A 81 -14.13 -13.57 12.07
N GLU A 82 -13.54 -13.57 13.25
CA GLU A 82 -12.09 -13.86 13.42
C GLU A 82 -11.62 -15.07 12.59
N GLY A 83 -10.62 -14.85 11.75
CA GLY A 83 -10.07 -15.89 10.88
C GLY A 83 -10.92 -16.26 9.67
N THR A 84 -11.90 -15.43 9.30
CA THR A 84 -12.74 -15.66 8.11
C THR A 84 -12.81 -14.45 7.18
N VAL A 85 -13.10 -14.71 5.91
CA VAL A 85 -13.36 -13.70 4.89
C VAL A 85 -14.61 -14.11 4.12
N ASP A 86 -15.60 -13.23 4.07
CA ASP A 86 -16.82 -13.43 3.30
C ASP A 86 -16.62 -12.89 1.88
N ILE A 87 -16.64 -13.78 0.92
CA ILE A 87 -16.48 -13.48 -0.51
C ILE A 87 -17.86 -13.32 -1.12
N VAL A 88 -18.09 -12.19 -1.76
CA VAL A 88 -19.32 -11.90 -2.51
C VAL A 88 -19.10 -12.27 -3.96
N LEU A 89 -19.96 -13.13 -4.50
CA LEU A 89 -19.93 -13.55 -5.89
C LEU A 89 -20.88 -12.72 -6.75
N ALA A 90 -20.63 -12.68 -8.05
CA ALA A 90 -21.58 -12.16 -9.01
C ALA A 90 -22.94 -12.84 -8.84
N GLY A 91 -24.03 -12.04 -8.79
CA GLY A 91 -25.35 -12.55 -8.45
C GLY A 91 -25.71 -12.52 -6.96
N GLY A 92 -24.80 -12.00 -6.12
CA GLY A 92 -25.08 -11.74 -4.69
C GLY A 92 -24.90 -12.96 -3.76
N ASN A 93 -24.57 -14.12 -4.29
CA ASN A 93 -24.20 -15.29 -3.49
C ASN A 93 -22.96 -15.00 -2.65
N ARG A 94 -22.90 -15.57 -1.46
CA ARG A 94 -21.76 -15.38 -0.57
C ARG A 94 -21.12 -16.71 -0.18
N VAL A 95 -19.81 -16.68 -0.08
CA VAL A 95 -19.00 -17.82 0.33
C VAL A 95 -18.01 -17.36 1.39
N ARG A 96 -18.00 -18.03 2.54
CA ARG A 96 -17.04 -17.77 3.61
C ARG A 96 -15.79 -18.61 3.41
N ALA A 97 -14.65 -17.94 3.34
CA ALA A 97 -13.36 -18.56 3.38
C ALA A 97 -12.90 -18.67 4.83
N HIS A 98 -12.69 -19.87 5.33
CA HIS A 98 -12.03 -20.11 6.60
C HIS A 98 -10.52 -20.15 6.38
N LEU A 99 -9.79 -19.35 7.13
CA LEU A 99 -8.35 -19.22 7.03
C LEU A 99 -7.62 -20.07 8.06
N SER A 100 -6.34 -20.27 7.86
CA SER A 100 -5.48 -20.94 8.84
C SER A 100 -5.43 -20.15 10.15
N ARG A 101 -5.20 -20.85 11.27
CA ARG A 101 -5.14 -20.24 12.61
C ARG A 101 -4.07 -19.15 12.76
N ALA A 102 -3.04 -19.19 11.93
CA ALA A 102 -2.01 -18.16 11.89
C ALA A 102 -2.52 -16.80 11.40
N CYS A 103 -3.71 -16.75 10.81
CA CYS A 103 -4.31 -15.58 10.17
C CYS A 103 -5.44 -14.94 10.98
N ARG A 104 -5.33 -14.91 12.29
CA ARG A 104 -6.33 -14.27 13.16
C ARG A 104 -6.45 -12.77 12.97
N GLN A 105 -5.45 -12.13 12.36
CA GLN A 105 -5.34 -10.68 12.20
C GLN A 105 -5.53 -10.21 10.75
N ILE A 106 -6.51 -10.77 10.03
CA ILE A 106 -7.04 -10.04 8.88
C ILE A 106 -8.00 -9.00 9.45
N ASP A 107 -7.41 -7.95 10.02
CA ASP A 107 -8.16 -6.84 10.58
C ASP A 107 -8.90 -6.09 9.48
N TYR A 108 -10.02 -5.49 9.84
CA TYR A 108 -10.88 -4.65 9.01
C TYR A 108 -10.13 -3.61 8.15
N TYR A 109 -8.93 -3.21 8.57
CA TYR A 109 -8.07 -2.26 7.87
C TYR A 109 -7.03 -2.91 6.95
N ALA A 110 -6.88 -4.24 6.98
CA ALA A 110 -5.91 -4.93 6.14
C ALA A 110 -6.49 -5.15 4.74
N THR A 111 -6.11 -4.31 3.82
CA THR A 111 -6.34 -4.59 2.39
C THR A 111 -5.64 -5.90 2.04
N PHE A 112 -6.38 -6.83 1.48
CA PHE A 112 -5.87 -8.11 1.04
C PHE A 112 -6.16 -8.33 -0.44
N TYR A 113 -5.45 -9.24 -1.04
CA TYR A 113 -5.65 -9.67 -2.42
C TYR A 113 -5.52 -11.18 -2.53
N ILE A 114 -6.22 -11.73 -3.50
CA ILE A 114 -6.16 -13.15 -3.84
C ILE A 114 -5.65 -13.26 -5.27
N ARG A 115 -4.65 -14.11 -5.48
CA ARG A 115 -4.17 -14.40 -6.82
C ARG A 115 -4.75 -15.74 -7.24
N PRO A 116 -5.55 -15.79 -8.32
CA PRO A 116 -6.06 -17.03 -8.87
C PRO A 116 -4.95 -17.94 -9.36
N GLY A 117 -5.19 -19.24 -9.36
CA GLY A 117 -4.34 -20.19 -10.05
C GLY A 117 -4.34 -19.99 -11.57
N ALA A 118 -3.48 -20.69 -12.30
CA ALA A 118 -3.39 -20.62 -13.77
C ALA A 118 -4.69 -21.05 -14.46
N ASP A 119 -5.53 -21.82 -13.78
CA ASP A 119 -6.86 -22.24 -14.21
C ASP A 119 -7.96 -21.18 -14.02
N GLY A 120 -7.61 -19.97 -13.55
CA GLY A 120 -8.55 -18.91 -13.25
C GLY A 120 -9.43 -19.16 -12.02
N GLN A 121 -9.11 -20.17 -11.22
CA GLN A 121 -9.86 -20.55 -10.05
C GLN A 121 -9.11 -20.22 -8.76
N ILE A 122 -9.87 -19.98 -7.70
CA ILE A 122 -9.36 -19.83 -6.34
C ILE A 122 -9.83 -21.04 -5.55
N CYS A 123 -8.91 -21.88 -5.12
CA CYS A 123 -9.21 -23.16 -4.48
C CYS A 123 -8.74 -23.20 -3.03
N ALA A 124 -9.56 -23.78 -2.17
CA ALA A 124 -9.16 -24.08 -0.81
C ALA A 124 -7.96 -25.04 -0.78
N ARG A 125 -7.05 -24.86 0.17
CA ARG A 125 -5.80 -25.61 0.36
C ARG A 125 -4.79 -25.49 -0.78
N ARG A 126 -5.01 -24.56 -1.71
CA ARG A 126 -4.11 -24.29 -2.82
C ARG A 126 -3.73 -22.81 -2.90
N ASP A 127 -4.72 -21.94 -2.86
CA ASP A 127 -4.54 -20.53 -3.10
C ASP A 127 -4.66 -19.72 -1.80
N PRO A 128 -3.65 -18.96 -1.43
CA PRO A 128 -3.67 -18.15 -0.23
C PRO A 128 -4.24 -16.76 -0.48
N ILE A 129 -4.75 -16.15 0.58
CA ILE A 129 -4.99 -14.71 0.67
C ILE A 129 -3.67 -14.05 1.09
N ARG A 130 -3.33 -12.93 0.46
CA ARG A 130 -2.14 -12.14 0.80
C ARG A 130 -2.53 -10.78 1.33
N THR A 131 -1.92 -10.36 2.42
CA THR A 131 -2.07 -9.01 2.98
C THR A 131 -1.05 -8.06 2.38
N ARG A 132 -1.33 -6.75 2.39
CA ARG A 132 -0.35 -5.74 1.96
C ARG A 132 0.92 -5.72 2.83
N ALA A 133 0.81 -6.12 4.07
CA ALA A 133 1.95 -6.25 4.99
C ALA A 133 2.86 -7.44 4.68
N GLY A 134 2.59 -8.20 3.60
CA GLY A 134 3.38 -9.36 3.19
C GLY A 134 2.96 -10.68 3.84
N GLY A 135 1.96 -10.67 4.70
CA GLY A 135 1.42 -11.90 5.31
C GLY A 135 0.69 -12.77 4.29
N THR A 136 0.78 -14.09 4.47
CA THR A 136 0.10 -15.09 3.65
C THR A 136 -0.83 -15.93 4.52
N CYS A 137 -2.08 -16.06 4.08
CA CYS A 137 -3.15 -16.74 4.80
C CYS A 137 -3.75 -17.84 3.94
N ASP A 138 -3.53 -19.09 4.31
CA ASP A 138 -4.06 -20.23 3.56
C ASP A 138 -5.56 -20.37 3.77
N ILE A 139 -6.28 -20.55 2.67
CA ILE A 139 -7.70 -20.86 2.69
C ILE A 139 -7.86 -22.35 3.00
N GLN A 140 -8.39 -22.67 4.17
CA GLN A 140 -8.59 -24.05 4.59
C GLN A 140 -9.82 -24.70 3.92
N ARG A 141 -10.91 -23.95 3.84
CA ARG A 141 -12.16 -24.40 3.23
C ARG A 141 -13.06 -23.21 2.88
N PHE A 142 -13.96 -23.47 1.95
CA PHE A 142 -15.08 -22.58 1.66
C PHE A 142 -16.38 -23.12 2.22
N ARG A 143 -17.24 -22.21 2.69
CA ARG A 143 -18.61 -22.50 3.14
C ARG A 143 -19.57 -21.57 2.42
N ALA A 144 -20.64 -22.10 1.85
CA ALA A 144 -21.69 -21.27 1.28
C ALA A 144 -22.49 -20.61 2.41
N LEU A 145 -22.78 -19.33 2.24
CA LEU A 145 -23.57 -18.56 3.18
C LEU A 145 -25.01 -18.43 2.68
N THR A 146 -25.97 -18.78 3.52
CA THR A 146 -27.39 -18.56 3.26
C THR A 146 -27.98 -17.68 4.36
N PRO A 147 -28.89 -16.73 4.04
CA PRO A 147 -29.56 -15.93 5.07
C PRO A 147 -30.26 -16.86 6.08
N ALA A 148 -30.08 -16.61 7.37
CA ALA A 148 -30.89 -17.24 8.40
C ALA A 148 -32.23 -16.51 8.41
N ARG A 149 -33.29 -17.26 8.21
CA ARG A 149 -34.66 -16.80 8.44
C ARG A 149 -34.98 -16.80 9.93
#